data_28b13faaa8c9e0cd8631672c36f8b38f
#
_entry.id   28b13faaa8c9e0cd8631672c36f8b38f
#
_cell.length_a   1.000
_cell.length_b   1.000
_cell.length_c   1.000
_cell.angle_alpha   90.00
_cell.angle_beta   90.00
_cell.angle_gamma   90.00
#
_symmetry.space_group_name_H-M   'P 1'
#
loop_
_entity.id
_entity.type
_entity.pdbx_description
1 polymer ?
#
loop_
_entity_poly.entity_id
_entity_poly.type
_entity_poly.pdbx_seq_one_letter_code
_entity_poly.pdbx_strand_id
1 'polypeptide(L)'
;MMLLMSFSMTCFYSCGDDDPIEQSSTNKDDGKKEPTEPTDSVPSDTTTNVTPEMPTASSVGWPANYGGVMLQAFYWDSFKDSQWSALESQTDELTGTFDLVWIPQSGNCGGQSMGYDDLYWFNDYNSSFGNEQQLRSLINTFKANNIKTIADVVINHRKNVSNWVDFPKETYKNVTYEMVSTDIVANDDGGKTKQWATQNGYQLSSNNDSGEGWDGMRDLDHKSQNVQTIVKAYLDFLKNDLGYAGFRYDMVKGYSASFTAIYNSASQPEFSVGECWDGTNTIKNWIDGTKVNNQPTSAAFDFQFRYTVRNAANKADWTKLGQQNDGNWPLVSAYVNGGNYRQYAVTFVENHDTEYRSATAQQDPLRKDTLAANAYLLAMPGTPCVFLKHWQAYKQEIANMVAVRKAVGITNMSVPTNMASNKDYYAVQVVGSDNKKLLCVVGTKASSYTPASSAWKKVISGYHYVYYVQGIEPSAITMPELPESEQPQQDSGFVGIPAFCTVGHGEICAFFEAPTSWGSKINTWAWMNGGDGAEYVGTAWPGVEANMIGTADNGNKVFKWTSTKATAPDNIIFNGSGNQTVDMTFVNGGYYNQDGLKGVVGQ
;
A
#
# COMPACT_ATOMS: atom_id res chain seq x y z
N MET A 1 -8.93 33.25 -42.64
CA MET A 1 -7.64 32.68 -42.23
C MET A 1 -7.74 32.51 -40.70
N MET A 2 -8.25 31.37 -40.31
CA MET A 2 -8.64 31.06 -38.92
C MET A 2 -7.51 30.23 -38.31
N LEU A 3 -6.84 30.77 -37.30
CA LEU A 3 -5.75 30.09 -36.59
C LEU A 3 -6.36 29.17 -35.54
N LEU A 4 -6.29 27.86 -35.77
CA LEU A 4 -6.60 26.86 -34.73
C LEU A 4 -5.40 26.77 -33.76
N MET A 5 -5.59 27.25 -32.55
CA MET A 5 -4.70 26.91 -31.44
C MET A 5 -5.15 25.55 -30.86
N SER A 6 -4.34 24.55 -31.09
CA SER A 6 -4.47 23.26 -30.39
C SER A 6 -3.94 23.42 -28.98
N PHE A 7 -4.82 23.34 -27.98
CA PHE A 7 -4.44 23.16 -26.58
C PHE A 7 -4.04 21.69 -26.37
N SER A 8 -2.75 21.46 -26.19
CA SER A 8 -2.25 20.21 -25.63
C SER A 8 -2.58 20.20 -24.14
N MET A 9 -3.49 19.33 -23.77
CA MET A 9 -3.80 19.05 -22.38
C MET A 9 -2.66 18.18 -21.82
N THR A 10 -1.70 18.81 -21.16
CA THR A 10 -0.67 18.10 -20.40
C THR A 10 -1.32 17.71 -19.06
N CYS A 11 -1.56 16.43 -18.88
CA CYS A 11 -1.90 15.89 -17.57
C CYS A 11 -0.68 16.07 -16.65
N PHE A 12 -0.80 16.96 -15.68
CA PHE A 12 0.18 17.08 -14.62
C PHE A 12 -0.03 15.94 -13.62
N TYR A 13 0.98 15.09 -13.51
CA TYR A 13 1.06 14.07 -12.48
C TYR A 13 1.32 14.73 -11.13
N SER A 14 0.44 14.49 -10.19
CA SER A 14 0.59 14.87 -8.79
C SER A 14 1.25 13.73 -8.04
N CYS A 15 2.50 13.91 -7.74
CA CYS A 15 3.19 13.46 -6.53
C CYS A 15 4.62 13.97 -6.64
N GLY A 16 5.07 14.74 -5.67
CA GLY A 16 6.32 15.48 -5.72
C GLY A 16 7.54 14.61 -5.99
N ASP A 17 8.28 15.00 -6.99
CA ASP A 17 9.67 14.60 -7.16
C ASP A 17 10.52 15.43 -6.19
N ASP A 18 10.87 14.84 -5.03
CA ASP A 18 11.97 15.32 -4.22
C ASP A 18 13.23 14.54 -4.61
N ASP A 19 13.97 15.09 -5.57
CA ASP A 19 15.37 14.74 -5.78
C ASP A 19 16.21 15.23 -4.59
N PRO A 20 17.17 14.45 -4.10
CA PRO A 20 18.01 14.85 -2.98
C PRO A 20 18.92 16.01 -3.39
N ILE A 21 18.75 17.15 -2.74
CA ILE A 21 19.66 18.29 -2.84
C ILE A 21 21.03 17.86 -2.30
N GLU A 22 22.02 17.81 -3.16
CA GLU A 22 23.43 17.75 -2.78
C GLU A 22 23.81 18.98 -1.94
N GLN A 23 24.02 18.79 -0.65
CA GLN A 23 24.64 19.82 0.19
C GLN A 23 26.16 19.78 -0.01
N SER A 24 26.68 20.80 -0.67
CA SER A 24 28.11 21.07 -0.71
C SER A 24 28.62 21.45 0.68
N SER A 25 29.58 20.67 1.14
CA SER A 25 30.32 20.92 2.38
C SER A 25 31.23 22.13 2.24
N THR A 26 31.07 23.13 3.11
CA THR A 26 32.18 24.03 3.46
C THR A 26 32.52 23.84 4.92
N ASN A 27 33.72 23.30 5.15
CA ASN A 27 34.37 23.21 6.44
C ASN A 27 34.54 24.58 7.09
N LYS A 28 34.23 24.68 8.37
CA LYS A 28 35.02 25.47 9.35
C LYS A 28 35.09 24.74 10.66
N ASP A 29 36.33 24.49 11.04
CA ASP A 29 36.90 23.97 12.26
C ASP A 29 36.59 24.89 13.44
N ASP A 30 36.27 24.33 14.63
CA ASP A 30 36.76 24.75 15.92
C ASP A 30 36.13 23.98 17.10
N GLY A 31 37.02 23.43 17.95
CA GLY A 31 36.79 23.35 19.40
C GLY A 31 36.32 22.02 20.00
N LYS A 32 37.29 21.15 20.33
CA LYS A 32 37.18 20.02 21.27
C LYS A 32 36.43 20.34 22.57
N LYS A 33 35.50 19.48 22.96
CA LYS A 33 35.29 19.02 24.35
C LYS A 33 34.66 17.63 24.35
N GLU A 34 35.39 16.69 24.97
CA GLU A 34 34.88 15.37 25.33
C GLU A 34 33.75 15.46 26.36
N PRO A 35 32.74 14.62 26.30
CA PRO A 35 31.91 14.27 27.45
C PRO A 35 32.20 12.84 27.92
N THR A 36 32.41 12.77 29.23
CA THR A 36 32.58 11.61 30.09
C THR A 36 31.39 10.66 30.03
N GLU A 37 31.69 9.34 30.00
CA GLU A 37 30.74 8.25 30.15
C GLU A 37 29.96 8.32 31.47
N PRO A 38 28.67 7.94 31.48
CA PRO A 38 27.98 7.56 32.71
C PRO A 38 27.96 6.03 32.83
N THR A 39 28.42 5.59 33.98
CA THR A 39 28.44 4.22 34.48
C THR A 39 27.05 3.62 34.60
N ASP A 40 26.90 2.39 34.07
CA ASP A 40 25.79 1.47 34.26
C ASP A 40 25.52 1.20 35.75
N SER A 41 24.27 1.40 36.18
CA SER A 41 23.71 0.76 37.35
C SER A 41 22.37 0.11 36.98
N VAL A 42 22.38 -1.21 36.99
CA VAL A 42 21.20 -2.09 36.82
C VAL A 42 20.32 -1.96 38.04
N PRO A 43 19.01 -1.65 37.93
CA PRO A 43 18.09 -1.84 39.05
C PRO A 43 17.44 -3.24 38.96
N SER A 44 17.48 -3.90 40.11
CA SER A 44 16.89 -5.21 40.36
C SER A 44 15.37 -5.22 40.21
N ASP A 45 14.90 -6.29 39.57
CA ASP A 45 13.53 -6.71 39.38
C ASP A 45 12.79 -6.94 40.70
N THR A 46 11.70 -6.21 40.92
CA THR A 46 10.67 -6.58 41.88
C THR A 46 9.34 -6.67 41.15
N THR A 47 9.00 -7.90 40.81
CA THR A 47 7.70 -8.32 40.26
C THR A 47 6.58 -8.00 41.24
N THR A 48 5.76 -7.03 40.95
CA THR A 48 4.39 -6.94 41.46
C THR A 48 3.44 -7.28 40.30
N ASN A 49 2.75 -8.39 40.40
CA ASN A 49 1.64 -8.78 39.54
C ASN A 49 0.50 -7.75 39.69
N VAL A 50 0.49 -6.77 38.80
CA VAL A 50 -0.69 -5.94 38.58
C VAL A 50 -1.31 -6.45 37.29
N THR A 51 -2.48 -7.08 37.41
CA THR A 51 -3.35 -7.36 36.27
C THR A 51 -3.63 -6.03 35.57
N PRO A 52 -3.31 -5.86 34.28
CA PRO A 52 -3.62 -4.59 33.62
C PRO A 52 -5.14 -4.47 33.51
N GLU A 53 -5.73 -3.50 34.19
CA GLU A 53 -7.07 -3.02 33.85
C GLU A 53 -7.02 -2.58 32.37
N MET A 54 -7.89 -3.18 31.55
CA MET A 54 -8.05 -2.76 30.17
C MET A 54 -8.49 -1.29 30.16
N PRO A 55 -7.74 -0.39 29.52
CA PRO A 55 -8.20 0.98 29.35
C PRO A 55 -9.54 0.94 28.61
N THR A 56 -10.52 1.63 29.10
CA THR A 56 -11.75 1.91 28.36
C THR A 56 -11.34 2.51 27.01
N ALA A 57 -11.67 1.81 25.93
CA ALA A 57 -11.31 2.21 24.58
C ALA A 57 -11.76 3.66 24.35
N SER A 58 -10.82 4.53 23.98
CA SER A 58 -11.18 5.84 23.42
C SER A 58 -12.04 5.57 22.19
N SER A 59 -13.24 6.10 22.17
CA SER A 59 -14.18 5.90 21.05
C SER A 59 -13.84 6.74 19.82
N VAL A 60 -12.72 7.44 19.83
CA VAL A 60 -12.29 8.36 18.77
C VAL A 60 -10.84 8.07 18.38
N GLY A 61 -10.62 8.00 17.07
CA GLY A 61 -9.28 7.84 16.53
C GLY A 61 -8.95 6.41 16.15
N TRP A 62 -7.99 5.78 16.84
CA TRP A 62 -7.56 4.41 16.54
C TRP A 62 -7.57 3.56 17.82
N PRO A 63 -8.38 2.50 17.90
CA PRO A 63 -8.55 1.75 19.14
C PRO A 63 -7.26 1.01 19.54
N ALA A 64 -6.97 0.97 20.86
CA ALA A 64 -5.91 0.16 21.42
C ALA A 64 -6.25 -1.33 21.36
N ASN A 65 -5.21 -2.18 21.31
CA ASN A 65 -5.34 -3.65 21.22
C ASN A 65 -6.18 -4.13 20.02
N TYR A 66 -6.19 -3.34 18.94
CA TYR A 66 -6.90 -3.69 17.73
C TYR A 66 -6.14 -4.75 16.94
N GLY A 67 -6.80 -5.89 16.71
CA GLY A 67 -6.23 -7.04 15.99
C GLY A 67 -6.62 -7.14 14.52
N GLY A 68 -7.47 -6.22 14.04
CA GLY A 68 -7.99 -6.25 12.67
C GLY A 68 -6.95 -5.91 11.60
N VAL A 69 -7.31 -6.23 10.36
CA VAL A 69 -6.50 -6.01 9.16
C VAL A 69 -7.27 -5.15 8.19
N MET A 70 -6.60 -4.20 7.56
CA MET A 70 -7.17 -3.32 6.54
C MET A 70 -6.77 -3.78 5.15
N LEU A 71 -7.68 -3.64 4.19
CA LEU A 71 -7.41 -3.69 2.76
C LEU A 71 -7.49 -2.27 2.19
N GLN A 72 -6.46 -1.82 1.48
CA GLN A 72 -6.60 -0.75 0.51
C GLN A 72 -7.19 -1.35 -0.76
N ALA A 73 -8.49 -1.11 -1.03
CA ALA A 73 -9.25 -1.78 -2.07
C ALA A 73 -9.14 -1.09 -3.45
N PHE A 74 -8.00 -0.45 -3.72
CA PHE A 74 -7.71 0.18 -5.00
C PHE A 74 -6.21 0.31 -5.24
N TYR A 75 -5.85 0.52 -6.50
CA TYR A 75 -4.54 0.93 -6.99
C TYR A 75 -4.72 2.04 -8.04
N TRP A 76 -3.66 2.70 -8.47
CA TRP A 76 -3.77 3.79 -9.43
C TRP A 76 -4.37 3.29 -10.75
N ASP A 77 -5.39 3.98 -11.26
CA ASP A 77 -6.19 3.63 -12.44
C ASP A 77 -7.03 2.34 -12.31
N SER A 78 -7.32 1.89 -11.09
CA SER A 78 -8.13 0.69 -10.83
C SER A 78 -9.64 0.87 -11.09
N PHE A 79 -10.03 1.72 -12.02
CA PHE A 79 -11.42 2.11 -12.29
C PHE A 79 -12.36 0.92 -12.52
N LYS A 80 -11.86 -0.19 -13.06
CA LYS A 80 -12.64 -1.41 -13.25
C LYS A 80 -12.73 -2.26 -11.98
N ASP A 81 -11.59 -2.49 -11.33
CA ASP A 81 -11.47 -3.43 -10.22
C ASP A 81 -12.02 -2.85 -8.91
N SER A 82 -12.03 -1.52 -8.79
CA SER A 82 -12.49 -0.80 -7.61
C SER A 82 -13.88 -0.19 -7.78
N GLN A 83 -14.66 -0.58 -8.81
CA GLN A 83 -16.07 -0.22 -8.89
C GLN A 83 -16.82 -0.72 -7.66
N TRP A 84 -17.77 0.09 -7.18
CA TRP A 84 -18.55 -0.25 -5.98
C TRP A 84 -19.20 -1.63 -6.08
N SER A 85 -19.79 -1.95 -7.23
CA SER A 85 -20.37 -3.28 -7.48
C SER A 85 -19.33 -4.41 -7.58
N ALA A 86 -18.13 -4.12 -8.10
CA ALA A 86 -17.05 -5.10 -8.18
C ALA A 86 -16.48 -5.41 -6.78
N LEU A 87 -16.32 -4.40 -5.93
CA LEU A 87 -15.92 -4.59 -4.53
C LEU A 87 -17.00 -5.31 -3.71
N GLU A 88 -18.27 -4.94 -3.92
CA GLU A 88 -19.40 -5.58 -3.24
C GLU A 88 -19.49 -7.07 -3.57
N SER A 89 -19.26 -7.45 -4.83
CA SER A 89 -19.28 -8.86 -5.26
C SER A 89 -18.18 -9.71 -4.62
N GLN A 90 -17.12 -9.11 -4.07
CA GLN A 90 -16.02 -9.79 -3.39
C GLN A 90 -16.25 -9.94 -1.87
N THR A 91 -17.41 -9.54 -1.35
CA THR A 91 -17.67 -9.53 0.11
C THR A 91 -17.36 -10.86 0.78
N ASP A 92 -17.78 -11.99 0.18
CA ASP A 92 -17.55 -13.32 0.75
C ASP A 92 -16.07 -13.67 0.86
N GLU A 93 -15.25 -13.27 -0.13
CA GLU A 93 -13.80 -13.47 -0.10
C GLU A 93 -13.10 -12.60 0.95
N LEU A 94 -13.63 -11.40 1.21
CA LEU A 94 -13.05 -10.43 2.13
C LEU A 94 -13.47 -10.71 3.57
N THR A 95 -14.64 -11.31 3.77
CA THR A 95 -15.21 -11.59 5.10
C THR A 95 -14.31 -12.53 5.90
N GLY A 96 -14.07 -12.17 7.16
CA GLY A 96 -13.18 -12.93 8.05
C GLY A 96 -11.69 -12.67 7.82
N THR A 97 -11.28 -12.19 6.63
CA THR A 97 -9.91 -11.79 6.33
C THR A 97 -9.67 -10.33 6.69
N PHE A 98 -10.46 -9.42 6.14
CA PHE A 98 -10.32 -7.98 6.37
C PHE A 98 -11.42 -7.45 7.28
N ASP A 99 -11.03 -6.60 8.21
CA ASP A 99 -11.93 -5.94 9.17
C ASP A 99 -12.23 -4.51 8.74
N LEU A 100 -11.30 -3.90 7.99
CA LEU A 100 -11.40 -2.54 7.42
C LEU A 100 -11.13 -2.61 5.92
N VAL A 101 -11.90 -1.85 5.13
CA VAL A 101 -11.67 -1.68 3.69
C VAL A 101 -11.64 -0.19 3.38
N TRP A 102 -10.49 0.31 2.98
CA TRP A 102 -10.29 1.66 2.50
C TRP A 102 -10.56 1.71 1.00
N ILE A 103 -11.54 2.52 0.60
CA ILE A 103 -11.98 2.70 -0.79
C ILE A 103 -11.64 4.12 -1.28
N PRO A 104 -11.56 4.34 -2.61
CA PRO A 104 -11.29 5.67 -3.17
C PRO A 104 -12.27 6.73 -2.69
N GLN A 105 -11.88 8.00 -2.81
CA GLN A 105 -12.78 9.14 -2.65
C GLN A 105 -14.00 8.94 -3.55
N SER A 106 -15.18 9.12 -2.99
CA SER A 106 -16.43 8.65 -3.59
C SER A 106 -17.29 9.72 -4.26
N GLY A 107 -16.98 11.00 -4.08
CA GLY A 107 -17.67 12.11 -4.76
C GLY A 107 -17.28 12.26 -6.22
N ASN A 108 -18.12 12.91 -7.00
CA ASN A 108 -17.84 13.20 -8.41
C ASN A 108 -16.77 14.29 -8.55
N CYS A 109 -15.76 14.03 -9.36
CA CYS A 109 -14.66 14.95 -9.67
C CYS A 109 -14.83 15.69 -11.02
N GLY A 110 -15.98 15.54 -11.66
CA GLY A 110 -16.28 16.18 -12.96
C GLY A 110 -15.66 15.47 -14.16
N GLY A 111 -15.19 14.23 -14.00
CA GLY A 111 -14.59 13.39 -15.03
C GLY A 111 -14.02 12.11 -14.45
N GLN A 112 -13.30 11.33 -15.28
CA GLN A 112 -12.59 10.15 -14.79
C GLN A 112 -11.42 10.57 -13.89
N SER A 113 -11.44 10.13 -12.63
CA SER A 113 -10.49 10.51 -11.60
C SER A 113 -10.38 9.44 -10.54
N MET A 114 -9.19 9.34 -9.91
CA MET A 114 -8.98 8.53 -8.70
C MET A 114 -9.60 9.18 -7.45
N GLY A 115 -10.03 10.44 -7.53
CA GLY A 115 -10.70 11.14 -6.43
C GLY A 115 -9.91 12.30 -5.83
N TYR A 116 -8.63 12.47 -6.20
CA TYR A 116 -7.75 13.49 -5.58
C TYR A 116 -7.92 14.90 -6.17
N ASP A 117 -8.74 15.06 -7.19
CA ASP A 117 -9.24 16.35 -7.71
C ASP A 117 -10.72 16.52 -7.36
N ASP A 118 -11.08 16.36 -6.10
CA ASP A 118 -12.44 16.32 -5.59
C ASP A 118 -13.20 17.64 -5.89
N LEU A 119 -14.45 17.49 -6.35
CA LEU A 119 -15.29 18.62 -6.74
C LEU A 119 -16.57 18.68 -5.91
N TYR A 120 -17.31 17.59 -5.81
CA TYR A 120 -18.58 17.52 -5.07
C TYR A 120 -18.40 16.73 -3.77
N TRP A 121 -18.90 17.31 -2.67
CA TRP A 121 -18.80 16.71 -1.34
C TRP A 121 -20.14 16.17 -0.82
N PHE A 122 -21.28 16.65 -1.35
CA PHE A 122 -22.61 16.27 -0.83
C PHE A 122 -23.58 15.80 -1.90
N ASN A 123 -23.66 16.46 -3.05
CA ASN A 123 -24.80 16.35 -3.95
C ASN A 123 -24.59 15.49 -5.19
N ASP A 124 -23.35 15.08 -5.47
CA ASP A 124 -23.05 14.27 -6.64
C ASP A 124 -22.03 13.17 -6.31
N TYR A 125 -22.48 11.94 -6.39
CA TYR A 125 -21.71 10.72 -6.15
C TYR A 125 -21.67 9.81 -7.39
N ASN A 126 -21.86 10.37 -8.59
CA ASN A 126 -21.57 9.67 -9.84
C ASN A 126 -20.08 9.77 -10.15
N SER A 127 -19.29 8.99 -9.44
CA SER A 127 -17.83 8.97 -9.55
C SER A 127 -17.33 7.98 -10.61
N SER A 128 -16.01 7.90 -10.79
CA SER A 128 -15.38 6.90 -11.65
C SER A 128 -15.59 5.46 -11.17
N PHE A 129 -16.04 5.27 -9.93
CA PHE A 129 -16.19 3.95 -9.29
C PHE A 129 -17.65 3.51 -9.18
N GLY A 130 -18.60 4.35 -9.55
CA GLY A 130 -20.03 4.04 -9.53
C GLY A 130 -20.88 5.21 -8.99
N ASN A 131 -22.17 4.96 -8.88
CA ASN A 131 -23.12 5.95 -8.38
C ASN A 131 -23.40 5.80 -6.88
N GLU A 132 -24.13 6.77 -6.30
CA GLU A 132 -24.45 6.79 -4.88
C GLU A 132 -25.21 5.54 -4.40
N GLN A 133 -26.14 5.02 -5.19
CA GLN A 133 -26.89 3.81 -4.83
C GLN A 133 -25.97 2.61 -4.69
N GLN A 134 -25.02 2.44 -5.62
CA GLN A 134 -24.03 1.36 -5.57
C GLN A 134 -23.08 1.52 -4.38
N LEU A 135 -22.65 2.76 -4.09
CA LEU A 135 -21.82 3.05 -2.91
C LEU A 135 -22.53 2.68 -1.61
N ARG A 136 -23.79 3.09 -1.46
CA ARG A 136 -24.61 2.77 -0.28
C ARG A 136 -24.85 1.27 -0.15
N SER A 137 -25.07 0.56 -1.27
CA SER A 137 -25.18 -0.90 -1.30
C SER A 137 -23.90 -1.55 -0.78
N LEU A 138 -22.74 -1.18 -1.33
CA LEU A 138 -21.43 -1.68 -0.91
C LEU A 138 -21.22 -1.49 0.60
N ILE A 139 -21.39 -0.24 1.11
CA ILE A 139 -21.16 0.07 2.53
C ILE A 139 -22.07 -0.76 3.43
N ASN A 140 -23.36 -0.90 3.06
CA ASN A 140 -24.34 -1.67 3.83
C ASN A 140 -24.02 -3.18 3.79
N THR A 141 -23.63 -3.72 2.64
CA THR A 141 -23.23 -5.13 2.48
C THR A 141 -21.98 -5.44 3.30
N PHE A 142 -20.96 -4.59 3.23
CA PHE A 142 -19.75 -4.73 4.04
C PHE A 142 -20.09 -4.70 5.53
N LYS A 143 -20.87 -3.72 5.97
CA LYS A 143 -21.31 -3.59 7.37
C LYS A 143 -22.07 -4.81 7.87
N ALA A 144 -22.95 -5.38 7.05
CA ALA A 144 -23.69 -6.60 7.37
C ALA A 144 -22.77 -7.83 7.55
N ASN A 145 -21.57 -7.80 6.95
CA ASN A 145 -20.55 -8.84 7.03
C ASN A 145 -19.38 -8.49 7.95
N ASN A 146 -19.58 -7.54 8.88
CA ASN A 146 -18.59 -7.07 9.85
C ASN A 146 -17.33 -6.44 9.23
N ILE A 147 -17.42 -5.94 8.01
CA ILE A 147 -16.38 -5.16 7.34
C ILE A 147 -16.74 -3.67 7.49
N LYS A 148 -15.79 -2.88 7.98
CA LYS A 148 -15.96 -1.43 8.14
C LYS A 148 -15.31 -0.69 6.99
N THR A 149 -16.04 0.22 6.35
CA THR A 149 -15.54 0.99 5.21
C THR A 149 -14.89 2.27 5.68
N ILE A 150 -13.70 2.57 5.16
CA ILE A 150 -12.91 3.78 5.42
C ILE A 150 -12.99 4.68 4.18
N ALA A 151 -13.46 5.91 4.36
CA ALA A 151 -13.50 6.91 3.30
C ALA A 151 -12.10 7.52 3.06
N ASP A 152 -11.74 7.74 1.81
CA ASP A 152 -10.64 8.63 1.46
C ASP A 152 -11.16 10.09 1.50
N VAL A 153 -10.53 10.93 2.32
CA VAL A 153 -10.98 12.29 2.62
C VAL A 153 -9.93 13.28 2.15
N VAL A 154 -10.23 13.95 1.03
CA VAL A 154 -9.37 14.95 0.41
C VAL A 154 -9.89 16.33 0.83
N ILE A 155 -9.26 16.95 1.81
CA ILE A 155 -9.65 18.26 2.35
C ILE A 155 -8.51 19.28 2.43
N ASN A 156 -7.30 18.89 2.04
CA ASN A 156 -6.20 19.83 1.91
C ASN A 156 -6.53 20.89 0.85
N HIS A 157 -7.05 20.42 -0.26
CA HIS A 157 -7.34 21.23 -1.45
C HIS A 157 -8.68 20.82 -2.06
N ARG A 158 -9.18 21.64 -3.00
CA ARG A 158 -10.40 21.35 -3.74
C ARG A 158 -10.33 21.90 -5.15
N LYS A 159 -10.95 21.19 -6.10
CA LYS A 159 -11.08 21.60 -7.50
C LYS A 159 -12.09 22.73 -7.62
N ASN A 160 -11.82 23.66 -8.51
CA ASN A 160 -12.74 24.74 -8.89
C ASN A 160 -13.68 24.30 -10.04
N VAL A 161 -14.78 25.02 -10.20
CA VAL A 161 -15.82 24.71 -11.21
C VAL A 161 -15.51 25.32 -12.58
N SER A 162 -15.32 26.63 -12.63
CA SER A 162 -15.24 27.38 -13.89
C SER A 162 -14.12 28.41 -13.94
N ASN A 163 -13.65 28.86 -12.81
CA ASN A 163 -12.53 29.78 -12.69
C ASN A 163 -11.62 29.38 -11.54
N TRP A 164 -10.58 30.18 -11.25
CA TRP A 164 -9.55 29.81 -10.26
C TRP A 164 -10.01 29.83 -8.82
N VAL A 165 -11.19 30.37 -8.49
CA VAL A 165 -11.57 30.65 -7.11
C VAL A 165 -13.02 30.33 -6.79
N ASP A 166 -13.73 29.65 -7.70
CA ASP A 166 -15.11 29.24 -7.50
C ASP A 166 -15.24 27.76 -7.12
N PHE A 167 -16.22 27.46 -6.30
CA PHE A 167 -16.49 26.09 -5.84
C PHE A 167 -17.98 25.75 -6.02
N PRO A 168 -18.33 24.46 -6.05
CA PRO A 168 -19.74 24.06 -6.11
C PRO A 168 -20.53 24.59 -4.92
N LYS A 169 -21.75 25.00 -5.19
CA LYS A 169 -22.75 25.28 -4.17
C LYS A 169 -23.60 24.05 -3.94
N GLU A 170 -23.55 23.50 -2.73
CA GLU A 170 -24.15 22.22 -2.40
C GLU A 170 -25.09 22.32 -1.21
N THR A 171 -26.04 21.41 -1.06
CA THR A 171 -27.01 21.41 0.03
C THR A 171 -27.02 20.09 0.77
N TYR A 172 -26.89 20.15 2.10
CA TYR A 172 -27.01 18.99 2.97
C TYR A 172 -27.85 19.35 4.20
N LYS A 173 -28.83 18.51 4.56
CA LYS A 173 -29.78 18.74 5.67
C LYS A 173 -30.46 20.13 5.63
N ASN A 174 -30.87 20.58 4.43
CA ASN A 174 -31.46 21.89 4.18
C ASN A 174 -30.55 23.10 4.49
N VAL A 175 -29.25 22.88 4.64
CA VAL A 175 -28.24 23.93 4.74
C VAL A 175 -27.46 23.97 3.44
N THR A 176 -27.30 25.18 2.91
CA THR A 176 -26.45 25.38 1.72
C THR A 176 -25.05 25.71 2.14
N TYR A 177 -24.09 24.97 1.56
CA TYR A 177 -22.65 25.10 1.76
C TYR A 177 -22.00 25.60 0.47
N GLU A 178 -21.16 26.61 0.57
CA GLU A 178 -20.44 27.19 -0.54
C GLU A 178 -19.10 27.72 -0.03
N MET A 179 -17.99 27.18 -0.54
CA MET A 179 -16.67 27.79 -0.37
C MET A 179 -16.53 28.94 -1.35
N VAL A 180 -15.83 29.98 -0.94
CA VAL A 180 -15.64 31.19 -1.73
C VAL A 180 -14.15 31.53 -1.80
N SER A 181 -13.78 32.50 -2.62
CA SER A 181 -12.37 32.86 -2.84
C SER A 181 -11.59 33.18 -1.55
N THR A 182 -12.25 33.69 -0.51
CA THR A 182 -11.63 33.98 0.80
C THR A 182 -11.43 32.72 1.65
N ASP A 183 -11.82 31.54 1.19
CA ASP A 183 -11.52 30.25 1.80
C ASP A 183 -10.27 29.58 1.23
N ILE A 184 -9.61 30.24 0.26
CA ILE A 184 -8.34 29.81 -0.34
C ILE A 184 -7.19 30.56 0.36
N VAL A 185 -6.12 29.84 0.70
CA VAL A 185 -4.94 30.42 1.36
C VAL A 185 -4.26 31.53 0.52
N ALA A 186 -3.64 32.49 1.18
CA ALA A 186 -3.04 33.67 0.52
C ALA A 186 -1.87 33.32 -0.40
N ASN A 187 -1.17 32.22 -0.14
CA ASN A 187 0.01 31.74 -0.87
C ASN A 187 -0.29 30.58 -1.82
N ASP A 188 -1.56 30.26 -2.08
CA ASP A 188 -1.96 29.19 -2.99
C ASP A 188 -1.26 29.29 -4.35
N ASP A 189 -0.81 28.12 -4.86
CA ASP A 189 -0.09 28.00 -6.14
C ASP A 189 1.16 28.92 -6.22
N GLY A 190 1.89 29.05 -5.09
CA GLY A 190 3.06 29.96 -5.02
C GLY A 190 2.69 31.44 -5.19
N GLY A 191 1.43 31.81 -4.91
CA GLY A 191 0.89 33.16 -5.05
C GLY A 191 0.29 33.48 -6.43
N LYS A 192 0.28 32.54 -7.38
CA LYS A 192 -0.31 32.72 -8.72
C LYS A 192 -1.82 32.94 -8.63
N THR A 193 -2.49 32.20 -7.75
CA THR A 193 -3.94 32.37 -7.52
C THR A 193 -4.26 33.74 -6.99
N LYS A 194 -3.46 34.28 -6.06
CA LYS A 194 -3.63 35.66 -5.56
C LYS A 194 -3.45 36.70 -6.67
N GLN A 195 -2.47 36.51 -7.53
CA GLN A 195 -2.25 37.40 -8.67
C GLN A 195 -3.47 37.40 -9.61
N TRP A 196 -3.98 36.22 -9.97
CA TRP A 196 -5.15 36.07 -10.81
C TRP A 196 -6.40 36.68 -10.14
N ALA A 197 -6.65 36.36 -8.86
CA ALA A 197 -7.76 36.87 -8.09
C ALA A 197 -7.79 38.40 -8.08
N THR A 198 -6.66 39.04 -7.80
CA THR A 198 -6.55 40.51 -7.78
C THR A 198 -6.89 41.12 -9.14
N GLN A 199 -6.41 40.52 -10.24
CA GLN A 199 -6.68 40.99 -11.60
C GLN A 199 -8.16 40.86 -12.00
N ASN A 200 -8.88 39.90 -11.38
CA ASN A 200 -10.28 39.60 -11.67
C ASN A 200 -11.25 40.10 -10.59
N GLY A 201 -10.79 40.93 -9.65
CA GLY A 201 -11.62 41.57 -8.65
C GLY A 201 -12.04 40.67 -7.47
N TYR A 202 -11.33 39.55 -7.26
CA TYR A 202 -11.52 38.66 -6.12
C TYR A 202 -10.47 38.92 -5.02
N GLN A 203 -10.81 38.51 -3.81
CA GLN A 203 -9.87 38.50 -2.68
C GLN A 203 -9.72 37.07 -2.17
N LEU A 204 -8.51 36.66 -1.84
CA LEU A 204 -8.22 35.43 -1.12
C LEU A 204 -8.19 35.67 0.39
N SER A 205 -8.09 34.61 1.17
CA SER A 205 -7.78 34.71 2.59
C SER A 205 -6.52 35.54 2.84
N SER A 206 -6.43 36.16 4.00
CA SER A 206 -5.20 36.80 4.48
C SER A 206 -4.20 35.80 5.09
N ASN A 207 -4.66 34.57 5.38
CA ASN A 207 -3.83 33.52 5.97
C ASN A 207 -3.03 32.81 4.90
N ASN A 208 -1.77 32.56 5.20
CA ASN A 208 -0.99 31.55 4.48
C ASN A 208 -1.40 30.15 4.93
N ASP A 209 -1.03 29.18 4.12
CA ASP A 209 -1.15 27.79 4.45
C ASP A 209 -0.62 27.48 5.85
N SER A 210 -1.22 26.53 6.53
CA SER A 210 -0.81 26.12 7.88
C SER A 210 0.10 24.89 7.89
N GLY A 211 0.39 24.37 6.73
CA GLY A 211 1.29 23.25 6.46
C GLY A 211 2.14 23.47 5.21
N GLU A 212 2.44 22.40 4.50
CA GLU A 212 3.17 22.41 3.24
C GLU A 212 2.24 22.82 2.08
N GLY A 213 2.63 23.82 1.29
CA GLY A 213 1.87 24.23 0.11
C GLY A 213 1.93 23.17 -0.98
N TRP A 214 0.88 23.08 -1.79
CA TRP A 214 0.80 22.20 -2.94
C TRP A 214 0.30 22.97 -4.15
N ASP A 215 1.02 22.88 -5.27
CA ASP A 215 0.64 23.52 -6.53
C ASP A 215 -0.31 22.62 -7.32
N GLY A 216 -1.55 23.04 -7.55
CA GLY A 216 -2.51 22.23 -8.31
C GLY A 216 -3.95 22.69 -8.14
N MET A 217 -4.70 22.04 -7.25
CA MET A 217 -6.03 22.51 -6.86
C MET A 217 -5.92 23.69 -5.89
N ARG A 218 -7.04 24.18 -5.39
CA ARG A 218 -7.03 25.34 -4.47
C ARG A 218 -6.84 24.88 -3.04
N ASP A 219 -5.71 25.22 -2.42
CA ASP A 219 -5.43 24.93 -1.01
C ASP A 219 -6.42 25.68 -0.11
N LEU A 220 -7.08 24.94 0.77
CA LEU A 220 -8.14 25.46 1.62
C LEU A 220 -7.57 26.09 2.91
N ASP A 221 -8.08 27.27 3.26
CA ASP A 221 -7.74 27.93 4.52
C ASP A 221 -8.46 27.28 5.70
N HIS A 222 -7.87 26.28 6.33
CA HIS A 222 -8.44 25.64 7.52
C HIS A 222 -8.62 26.56 8.73
N LYS A 223 -8.05 27.78 8.72
CA LYS A 223 -8.34 28.81 9.72
C LYS A 223 -9.67 29.51 9.44
N SER A 224 -10.21 29.41 8.20
CA SER A 224 -11.53 29.91 7.87
C SER A 224 -12.61 29.16 8.65
N GLN A 225 -13.52 29.89 9.32
CA GLN A 225 -14.67 29.29 9.98
C GLN A 225 -15.63 28.65 8.97
N ASN A 226 -15.70 29.18 7.75
CA ASN A 226 -16.52 28.61 6.68
C ASN A 226 -15.97 27.24 6.25
N VAL A 227 -14.67 27.13 5.97
CA VAL A 227 -13.99 25.86 5.64
C VAL A 227 -14.24 24.83 6.75
N GLN A 228 -13.99 25.19 8.01
CA GLN A 228 -14.20 24.28 9.14
C GLN A 228 -15.65 23.81 9.26
N THR A 229 -16.62 24.70 9.00
CA THR A 229 -18.03 24.36 9.06
C THR A 229 -18.41 23.38 7.95
N ILE A 230 -17.93 23.62 6.74
CA ILE A 230 -18.20 22.77 5.58
C ILE A 230 -17.52 21.40 5.72
N VAL A 231 -16.25 21.36 6.14
CA VAL A 231 -15.54 20.09 6.38
C VAL A 231 -16.24 19.27 7.47
N LYS A 232 -16.65 19.87 8.59
CA LYS A 232 -17.39 19.15 9.64
C LYS A 232 -18.71 18.57 9.11
N ALA A 233 -19.44 19.32 8.28
CA ALA A 233 -20.66 18.85 7.65
C ALA A 233 -20.38 17.72 6.65
N TYR A 234 -19.30 17.80 5.89
CA TYR A 234 -18.87 16.74 4.97
C TYR A 234 -18.55 15.44 5.71
N LEU A 235 -17.79 15.51 6.79
CA LEU A 235 -17.49 14.33 7.61
C LEU A 235 -18.73 13.74 8.32
N ASP A 236 -19.68 14.59 8.71
CA ASP A 236 -21.00 14.15 9.23
C ASP A 236 -21.77 13.40 8.14
N PHE A 237 -21.77 13.91 6.92
CA PHE A 237 -22.42 13.28 5.77
C PHE A 237 -21.78 11.92 5.46
N LEU A 238 -20.45 11.84 5.36
CA LEU A 238 -19.76 10.58 5.11
C LEU A 238 -20.08 9.53 6.18
N LYS A 239 -20.00 9.92 7.45
CA LYS A 239 -20.17 8.97 8.56
C LYS A 239 -21.62 8.61 8.82
N ASN A 240 -22.50 9.61 8.96
CA ASN A 240 -23.86 9.43 9.50
C ASN A 240 -24.89 9.24 8.39
N ASP A 241 -24.63 9.69 7.17
CA ASP A 241 -25.55 9.54 6.04
C ASP A 241 -25.11 8.38 5.11
N LEU A 242 -23.87 8.37 4.64
CA LEU A 242 -23.35 7.28 3.80
C LEU A 242 -22.99 6.03 4.60
N GLY A 243 -22.58 6.17 5.86
CA GLY A 243 -22.34 5.04 6.76
C GLY A 243 -20.89 4.57 6.88
N TYR A 244 -19.91 5.38 6.48
CA TYR A 244 -18.50 5.09 6.72
C TYR A 244 -18.18 4.98 8.21
N ALA A 245 -17.27 4.07 8.57
CA ALA A 245 -16.82 3.89 9.95
C ALA A 245 -15.66 4.82 10.32
N GLY A 246 -14.93 5.31 9.35
CA GLY A 246 -13.76 6.14 9.58
C GLY A 246 -13.21 6.77 8.31
N PHE A 247 -12.07 7.44 8.46
CA PHE A 247 -11.46 8.28 7.46
C PHE A 247 -9.97 7.99 7.27
N ARG A 248 -9.53 8.02 6.01
CA ARG A 248 -8.14 8.24 5.64
C ARG A 248 -8.04 9.68 5.14
N TYR A 249 -7.29 10.51 5.85
CA TYR A 249 -7.03 11.88 5.44
C TYR A 249 -5.84 11.95 4.49
N ASP A 250 -6.09 12.48 3.30
CA ASP A 250 -5.11 12.74 2.26
C ASP A 250 -4.22 13.92 2.62
N MET A 251 -2.95 13.89 2.20
CA MET A 251 -1.99 15.00 2.28
C MET A 251 -2.02 15.80 3.60
N VAL A 252 -2.00 15.11 4.74
CA VAL A 252 -2.16 15.77 6.06
C VAL A 252 -1.01 16.69 6.45
N LYS A 253 0.07 16.73 5.69
CA LYS A 253 1.15 17.71 5.84
C LYS A 253 0.77 19.09 5.30
N GLY A 254 -0.23 19.16 4.42
CA GLY A 254 -0.69 20.41 3.83
C GLY A 254 -1.44 21.34 4.79
N TYR A 255 -1.86 20.84 5.96
CA TYR A 255 -2.50 21.66 6.99
C TYR A 255 -2.13 21.22 8.40
N SER A 256 -2.26 22.13 9.38
CA SER A 256 -1.90 21.82 10.76
C SER A 256 -2.71 20.63 11.32
N ALA A 257 -2.03 19.69 11.96
CA ALA A 257 -2.64 18.53 12.62
C ALA A 257 -3.75 18.89 13.62
N SER A 258 -3.71 20.10 14.19
CA SER A 258 -4.78 20.61 15.08
C SER A 258 -6.13 20.71 14.40
N PHE A 259 -6.19 20.87 13.07
CA PHE A 259 -7.46 20.86 12.34
C PHE A 259 -8.03 19.44 12.22
N THR A 260 -7.19 18.42 12.04
CA THR A 260 -7.63 17.03 12.16
C THR A 260 -8.22 16.74 13.53
N ALA A 261 -7.62 17.27 14.62
CA ALA A 261 -8.18 17.17 15.96
C ALA A 261 -9.57 17.80 16.07
N ILE A 262 -9.77 18.99 15.49
CA ILE A 262 -11.06 19.70 15.44
C ILE A 262 -12.09 18.88 14.67
N TYR A 263 -11.73 18.34 13.52
CA TYR A 263 -12.62 17.57 12.65
C TYR A 263 -13.02 16.23 13.29
N ASN A 264 -12.05 15.50 13.83
CA ASN A 264 -12.31 14.25 14.54
C ASN A 264 -13.10 14.44 15.83
N SER A 265 -12.90 15.55 16.54
CA SER A 265 -13.74 15.90 17.71
C SER A 265 -15.19 16.14 17.33
N ALA A 266 -15.45 16.69 16.15
CA ALA A 266 -16.81 16.94 15.68
C ALA A 266 -17.48 15.68 15.13
N SER A 267 -16.76 14.89 14.31
CA SER A 267 -17.31 13.72 13.59
C SER A 267 -17.23 12.42 14.40
N GLN A 268 -16.33 12.33 15.39
CA GLN A 268 -16.14 11.14 16.24
C GLN A 268 -15.98 9.83 15.43
N PRO A 269 -14.99 9.74 14.49
CA PRO A 269 -14.76 8.51 13.74
C PRO A 269 -14.25 7.40 14.65
N GLU A 270 -14.62 6.17 14.38
CA GLU A 270 -14.04 4.99 15.07
C GLU A 270 -12.57 4.78 14.63
N PHE A 271 -12.30 5.04 13.36
CA PHE A 271 -10.97 4.95 12.76
C PHE A 271 -10.62 6.24 12.02
N SER A 272 -9.42 6.74 12.27
CA SER A 272 -8.85 7.89 11.57
C SER A 272 -7.39 7.65 11.32
N VAL A 273 -6.95 7.74 10.07
CA VAL A 273 -5.55 7.60 9.69
C VAL A 273 -5.15 8.72 8.74
N GLY A 274 -4.00 9.33 8.97
CA GLY A 274 -3.45 10.39 8.12
C GLY A 274 -2.30 9.91 7.25
N GLU A 275 -2.26 10.42 6.04
CA GLU A 275 -1.11 10.30 5.15
C GLU A 275 -0.06 11.35 5.48
N CYS A 276 0.77 11.06 6.47
CA CYS A 276 1.92 11.90 6.82
C CYS A 276 3.19 11.28 6.21
N TRP A 277 3.44 11.57 4.94
CA TRP A 277 4.56 10.98 4.19
C TRP A 277 5.87 11.67 4.57
N ASP A 278 6.55 11.13 5.57
CA ASP A 278 7.77 11.74 6.12
C ASP A 278 8.60 10.78 7.00
N GLY A 279 9.65 11.30 7.62
CA GLY A 279 10.42 10.64 8.66
C GLY A 279 9.63 10.46 9.97
N THR A 280 10.08 9.52 10.78
CA THR A 280 9.41 9.11 12.02
C THR A 280 9.08 10.27 12.96
N ASN A 281 9.97 11.26 13.08
CA ASN A 281 9.73 12.39 14.00
C ASN A 281 8.60 13.28 13.51
N THR A 282 8.50 13.54 12.21
CA THR A 282 7.40 14.33 11.63
C THR A 282 6.08 13.58 11.80
N ILE A 283 6.04 12.27 11.52
CA ILE A 283 4.84 11.45 11.69
C ILE A 283 4.38 11.46 13.16
N LYS A 284 5.30 11.30 14.13
CA LYS A 284 4.99 11.40 15.56
C LYS A 284 4.43 12.76 15.95
N ASN A 285 5.06 13.82 15.48
CA ASN A 285 4.63 15.19 15.78
C ASN A 285 3.24 15.45 15.20
N TRP A 286 2.94 14.90 14.01
CA TRP A 286 1.61 14.99 13.44
C TRP A 286 0.58 14.22 14.28
N ILE A 287 0.85 12.97 14.67
CA ILE A 287 -0.02 12.19 15.57
C ILE A 287 -0.27 12.97 16.87
N ASP A 288 0.79 13.50 17.49
CA ASP A 288 0.69 14.28 18.73
C ASP A 288 -0.07 15.59 18.55
N GLY A 289 0.01 16.21 17.37
CA GLY A 289 -0.75 17.41 16.99
C GLY A 289 -2.25 17.17 16.86
N THR A 290 -2.70 15.90 16.69
CA THR A 290 -4.12 15.55 16.66
C THR A 290 -4.74 15.33 18.05
N LYS A 291 -3.98 15.52 19.14
CA LYS A 291 -4.45 15.24 20.50
C LYS A 291 -5.60 16.14 20.96
N VAL A 292 -6.59 15.48 21.55
CA VAL A 292 -7.66 16.11 22.32
C VAL A 292 -7.68 15.45 23.69
N ASN A 293 -7.68 16.23 24.76
CA ASN A 293 -7.57 15.73 26.13
C ASN A 293 -6.39 14.76 26.31
N ASN A 294 -5.24 15.11 25.71
CA ASN A 294 -4.00 14.35 25.73
C ASN A 294 -4.05 12.97 25.05
N GLN A 295 -5.09 12.67 24.28
CA GLN A 295 -5.22 11.44 23.49
C GLN A 295 -5.17 11.77 21.99
N PRO A 296 -4.31 11.12 21.18
CA PRO A 296 -4.34 11.25 19.73
C PRO A 296 -5.71 10.85 19.17
N THR A 297 -6.23 11.63 18.25
CA THR A 297 -7.50 11.35 17.58
C THR A 297 -7.32 10.77 16.17
N SER A 298 -6.07 10.53 15.76
CA SER A 298 -5.74 9.87 14.49
C SER A 298 -4.49 9.03 14.60
N ALA A 299 -4.47 7.91 13.90
CA ALA A 299 -3.28 7.15 13.53
C ALA A 299 -2.62 7.78 12.29
N ALA A 300 -1.46 7.27 11.89
CA ALA A 300 -0.80 7.61 10.65
C ALA A 300 -0.26 6.37 9.94
N PHE A 301 -0.11 6.43 8.62
CA PHE A 301 0.61 5.41 7.87
C PHE A 301 2.09 5.40 8.27
N ASP A 302 2.63 4.20 8.54
CA ASP A 302 4.04 4.00 8.89
C ASP A 302 4.89 3.87 7.62
N PHE A 303 5.22 5.01 7.01
CA PHE A 303 6.07 5.05 5.81
C PHE A 303 7.46 4.46 6.06
N GLN A 304 7.98 4.56 7.29
CA GLN A 304 9.29 4.03 7.61
C GLN A 304 9.27 2.49 7.72
N PHE A 305 8.14 1.89 8.11
CA PHE A 305 7.93 0.45 8.00
C PHE A 305 8.00 0.00 6.53
N ARG A 306 7.27 0.69 5.66
CA ARG A 306 7.25 0.43 4.23
C ARG A 306 8.66 0.50 3.62
N TYR A 307 9.41 1.58 3.87
CA TYR A 307 10.77 1.74 3.35
C TYR A 307 11.71 0.65 3.84
N THR A 308 11.63 0.28 5.12
CA THR A 308 12.46 -0.77 5.71
C THR A 308 12.21 -2.11 5.03
N VAL A 309 10.94 -2.49 4.84
CA VAL A 309 10.57 -3.76 4.19
C VAL A 309 10.95 -3.75 2.71
N ARG A 310 10.62 -2.68 1.99
CA ARG A 310 10.99 -2.53 0.58
C ARG A 310 12.51 -2.63 0.37
N ASN A 311 13.30 -1.98 1.23
CA ASN A 311 14.75 -2.04 1.15
C ASN A 311 15.30 -3.44 1.43
N ALA A 312 14.72 -4.18 2.39
CA ALA A 312 15.12 -5.55 2.67
C ALA A 312 14.85 -6.46 1.46
N ALA A 313 13.64 -6.42 0.94
CA ALA A 313 13.22 -7.25 -0.18
C ALA A 313 13.98 -6.89 -1.48
N ASN A 314 13.92 -5.64 -1.92
CA ASN A 314 14.51 -5.23 -3.20
C ASN A 314 16.04 -5.44 -3.27
N LYS A 315 16.73 -5.32 -2.11
CA LYS A 315 18.19 -5.54 -2.03
C LYS A 315 18.56 -6.98 -1.67
N ALA A 316 17.60 -7.86 -1.41
CA ALA A 316 17.80 -9.19 -0.86
C ALA A 316 18.78 -9.17 0.36
N ASP A 317 18.58 -8.17 1.22
CA ASP A 317 19.37 -7.97 2.45
C ASP A 317 18.42 -7.84 3.64
N TRP A 318 18.07 -8.96 4.23
CA TRP A 318 17.06 -9.05 5.27
C TRP A 318 17.50 -8.48 6.61
N THR A 319 18.81 -8.15 6.77
CA THR A 319 19.28 -7.39 7.95
C THR A 319 18.63 -6.02 8.06
N LYS A 320 18.15 -5.46 6.95
CA LYS A 320 17.49 -4.14 6.89
C LYS A 320 16.24 -4.06 7.78
N LEU A 321 15.54 -5.18 8.01
CA LEU A 321 14.38 -5.21 8.90
C LEU A 321 14.70 -4.87 10.36
N GLY A 322 15.96 -5.05 10.77
CA GLY A 322 16.46 -4.70 12.11
C GLY A 322 17.26 -3.39 12.16
N GLN A 323 17.16 -2.53 11.14
CA GLN A 323 17.95 -1.31 11.00
C GLN A 323 17.06 -0.09 10.77
N GLN A 324 17.62 1.08 10.98
CA GLN A 324 17.01 2.34 10.55
C GLN A 324 17.04 2.46 9.02
N ASN A 325 16.03 3.11 8.47
CA ASN A 325 16.05 3.63 7.11
C ASN A 325 16.34 5.14 7.20
N ASP A 326 17.46 5.58 6.64
CA ASP A 326 17.88 6.99 6.63
C ASP A 326 17.72 7.69 8.01
N GLY A 327 18.20 7.03 9.07
CA GLY A 327 18.11 7.52 10.44
C GLY A 327 16.73 7.36 11.11
N ASN A 328 15.76 6.76 10.43
CA ASN A 328 14.39 6.62 10.92
C ASN A 328 14.09 5.15 11.29
N TRP A 329 13.46 4.93 12.45
CA TRP A 329 12.86 3.67 12.82
C TRP A 329 11.38 3.61 12.39
N PRO A 330 10.84 2.45 12.00
CA PRO A 330 9.38 2.28 11.89
C PRO A 330 8.66 2.68 13.18
N LEU A 331 7.46 3.26 13.08
CA LEU A 331 6.64 3.64 14.26
C LEU A 331 6.40 2.47 15.21
N VAL A 332 6.29 1.25 14.68
CA VAL A 332 6.08 0.04 15.49
C VAL A 332 7.31 -0.38 16.29
N SER A 333 8.47 0.19 16.05
CA SER A 333 9.72 -0.16 16.72
C SER A 333 9.69 0.24 18.21
N ALA A 334 10.34 -0.57 19.05
CA ALA A 334 10.58 -0.23 20.46
C ALA A 334 11.48 0.99 20.61
N TYR A 335 12.30 1.32 19.63
CA TYR A 335 13.16 2.51 19.62
C TYR A 335 12.38 3.82 19.40
N VAL A 336 11.09 3.73 19.07
CA VAL A 336 10.19 4.89 18.96
C VAL A 336 9.39 5.02 20.25
N ASN A 337 9.88 5.84 21.18
CA ASN A 337 9.26 6.10 22.48
C ASN A 337 8.83 4.81 23.23
N GLY A 338 9.70 3.79 23.27
CA GLY A 338 9.40 2.52 23.94
C GLY A 338 8.29 1.68 23.28
N GLY A 339 7.91 1.99 22.03
CA GLY A 339 6.83 1.32 21.31
C GLY A 339 5.44 1.93 21.54
N ASN A 340 5.33 3.10 22.16
CA ASN A 340 4.04 3.75 22.47
C ASN A 340 3.27 4.22 21.23
N TYR A 341 3.93 4.33 20.07
CA TYR A 341 3.27 4.69 18.81
C TYR A 341 2.73 3.49 18.01
N ARG A 342 2.95 2.24 18.46
CA ARG A 342 2.43 1.04 17.80
C ARG A 342 0.93 1.07 17.61
N GLN A 343 0.20 1.56 18.62
CA GLN A 343 -1.25 1.72 18.55
C GLN A 343 -1.69 2.54 17.34
N TYR A 344 -0.95 3.60 17.03
CA TYR A 344 -1.27 4.59 16.00
C TYR A 344 -0.52 4.34 14.69
N ALA A 345 0.12 3.19 14.52
CA ALA A 345 0.81 2.81 13.31
C ALA A 345 -0.08 1.99 12.39
N VAL A 346 -0.47 2.53 11.25
CA VAL A 346 -1.04 1.75 10.15
C VAL A 346 0.11 1.33 9.23
N THR A 347 0.51 0.06 9.33
CA THR A 347 1.65 -0.48 8.60
C THR A 347 1.25 -0.91 7.19
N PHE A 348 2.13 -0.75 6.22
CA PHE A 348 1.92 -1.18 4.85
C PHE A 348 3.26 -1.44 4.16
N VAL A 349 3.26 -2.11 3.01
CA VAL A 349 4.47 -2.40 2.23
C VAL A 349 4.42 -1.81 0.83
N GLU A 350 3.22 -1.56 0.32
CA GLU A 350 2.95 -0.94 -0.97
C GLU A 350 1.60 -0.21 -0.93
N ASN A 351 1.43 0.84 -1.72
CA ASN A 351 0.18 1.54 -1.94
C ASN A 351 0.09 2.08 -3.37
N HIS A 352 -1.00 2.78 -3.69
CA HIS A 352 -1.29 3.35 -5.00
C HIS A 352 -0.29 4.44 -5.47
N ASP A 353 0.48 5.06 -4.54
CA ASP A 353 1.48 6.08 -4.86
C ASP A 353 2.89 5.55 -4.96
N THR A 354 3.14 4.35 -4.45
CA THR A 354 4.47 3.75 -4.44
C THR A 354 4.63 2.57 -5.38
N GLU A 355 3.55 2.12 -5.99
CA GLU A 355 3.50 0.96 -6.86
C GLU A 355 4.22 1.15 -8.21
N TYR A 356 4.56 0.04 -8.83
CA TYR A 356 4.95 0.04 -10.23
C TYR A 356 3.70 0.23 -11.11
N ARG A 357 3.63 1.34 -11.85
CA ARG A 357 2.54 1.64 -12.79
C ARG A 357 2.93 1.31 -14.23
N SER A 358 4.13 1.71 -14.66
CA SER A 358 4.68 1.44 -15.99
C SER A 358 6.19 1.64 -16.01
N ALA A 359 6.85 1.31 -17.12
CA ALA A 359 8.29 1.55 -17.29
C ALA A 359 8.69 3.03 -17.15
N THR A 360 7.76 3.94 -17.46
CA THR A 360 7.96 5.40 -17.38
C THR A 360 7.34 6.03 -16.14
N ALA A 361 6.57 5.26 -15.36
CA ALA A 361 5.93 5.68 -14.12
C ALA A 361 6.22 4.66 -13.03
N GLN A 362 7.49 4.52 -12.68
CA GLN A 362 7.97 3.69 -11.59
C GLN A 362 8.12 4.57 -10.36
N GLN A 363 7.13 4.58 -9.50
CA GLN A 363 7.20 5.35 -8.27
C GLN A 363 8.37 4.83 -7.39
N ASP A 364 8.12 4.11 -6.34
CA ASP A 364 9.17 3.50 -5.52
C ASP A 364 8.77 2.06 -5.12
N PRO A 365 8.52 1.16 -6.11
CA PRO A 365 7.80 -0.07 -5.87
C PRO A 365 8.57 -1.13 -5.11
N LEU A 366 7.82 -1.99 -4.45
CA LEU A 366 8.27 -3.30 -4.01
C LEU A 366 8.42 -4.20 -5.24
N ARG A 367 9.68 -4.54 -5.63
CA ARG A 367 9.98 -5.25 -6.89
C ARG A 367 10.13 -6.75 -6.73
N LYS A 368 10.37 -7.23 -5.51
CA LYS A 368 10.68 -8.63 -5.20
C LYS A 368 10.05 -9.04 -3.88
N ASP A 369 9.91 -10.35 -3.72
CA ASP A 369 9.54 -10.95 -2.44
C ASP A 369 8.23 -10.40 -1.83
N THR A 370 7.28 -10.03 -2.70
CA THR A 370 5.99 -9.45 -2.30
C THR A 370 5.28 -10.32 -1.26
N LEU A 371 5.33 -11.65 -1.42
CA LEU A 371 4.70 -12.58 -0.49
C LEU A 371 5.42 -12.57 0.88
N ALA A 372 6.76 -12.58 0.90
CA ALA A 372 7.54 -12.47 2.14
C ALA A 372 7.36 -11.10 2.83
N ALA A 373 7.23 -10.02 2.05
CA ALA A 373 6.95 -8.68 2.57
C ALA A 373 5.57 -8.64 3.27
N ASN A 374 4.53 -9.23 2.67
CA ASN A 374 3.21 -9.34 3.30
C ASN A 374 3.23 -10.29 4.50
N ALA A 375 4.02 -11.36 4.47
CA ALA A 375 4.20 -12.22 5.64
C ALA A 375 4.81 -11.44 6.82
N TYR A 376 5.82 -10.60 6.57
CA TYR A 376 6.37 -9.75 7.62
C TYR A 376 5.35 -8.71 8.09
N LEU A 377 4.66 -8.04 7.18
CA LEU A 377 3.60 -7.07 7.49
C LEU A 377 2.54 -7.66 8.43
N LEU A 378 2.01 -8.84 8.09
CA LEU A 378 0.92 -9.48 8.82
C LEU A 378 1.38 -10.12 10.14
N ALA A 379 2.68 -10.38 10.32
CA ALA A 379 3.23 -10.85 11.58
C ALA A 379 3.49 -9.72 12.59
N MET A 380 3.73 -8.49 12.13
CA MET A 380 4.17 -7.38 12.98
C MET A 380 3.01 -6.68 13.71
N PRO A 381 3.29 -5.96 14.83
CA PRO A 381 2.32 -5.06 15.45
C PRO A 381 1.97 -3.88 14.55
N GLY A 382 1.10 -3.02 15.03
CA GLY A 382 0.42 -2.01 14.22
C GLY A 382 -0.82 -2.61 13.54
N THR A 383 -1.56 -1.80 12.81
CA THR A 383 -2.68 -2.28 11.99
C THR A 383 -2.19 -2.46 10.56
N PRO A 384 -2.05 -3.70 10.07
CA PRO A 384 -1.56 -3.93 8.72
C PRO A 384 -2.60 -3.52 7.69
N CYS A 385 -2.15 -2.81 6.65
CA CYS A 385 -2.91 -2.45 5.46
C CYS A 385 -2.33 -3.20 4.25
N VAL A 386 -3.10 -4.12 3.70
CA VAL A 386 -2.75 -4.92 2.52
C VAL A 386 -3.16 -4.14 1.26
N PHE A 387 -2.31 -4.15 0.25
CA PHE A 387 -2.56 -3.48 -1.02
C PHE A 387 -3.35 -4.38 -1.97
N LEU A 388 -4.33 -3.83 -2.71
CA LEU A 388 -5.24 -4.61 -3.56
C LEU A 388 -4.50 -5.52 -4.55
N LYS A 389 -3.46 -5.04 -5.25
CA LYS A 389 -2.68 -5.88 -6.17
C LYS A 389 -2.02 -7.06 -5.47
N HIS A 390 -1.57 -6.89 -4.23
CA HIS A 390 -1.00 -8.00 -3.45
C HIS A 390 -2.07 -9.00 -3.04
N TRP A 391 -3.26 -8.51 -2.63
CA TRP A 391 -4.40 -9.36 -2.35
C TRP A 391 -4.82 -10.16 -3.58
N GLN A 392 -4.99 -9.52 -4.72
CA GLN A 392 -5.36 -10.18 -5.98
C GLN A 392 -4.36 -11.27 -6.40
N ALA A 393 -3.06 -11.02 -6.18
CA ALA A 393 -1.98 -11.96 -6.55
C ALA A 393 -1.84 -13.15 -5.58
N TYR A 394 -2.19 -12.98 -4.30
CA TYR A 394 -1.86 -13.95 -3.23
C TYR A 394 -3.02 -14.12 -2.23
N LYS A 395 -4.26 -14.22 -2.72
CA LYS A 395 -5.47 -14.25 -1.87
C LYS A 395 -5.39 -15.30 -0.77
N GLN A 396 -5.16 -16.56 -1.15
CA GLN A 396 -5.16 -17.68 -0.20
C GLN A 396 -4.01 -17.58 0.80
N GLU A 397 -2.82 -17.21 0.34
CA GLU A 397 -1.64 -17.08 1.22
C GLU A 397 -1.84 -15.94 2.22
N ILE A 398 -2.33 -14.79 1.77
CA ILE A 398 -2.62 -13.64 2.65
C ILE A 398 -3.73 -13.99 3.64
N ALA A 399 -4.82 -14.64 3.19
CA ALA A 399 -5.89 -15.09 4.07
C ALA A 399 -5.39 -16.08 5.14
N ASN A 400 -4.52 -17.01 4.78
CA ASN A 400 -3.88 -17.93 5.72
C ASN A 400 -3.00 -17.19 6.74
N MET A 401 -2.20 -16.20 6.30
CA MET A 401 -1.38 -15.36 7.20
C MET A 401 -2.24 -14.59 8.19
N VAL A 402 -3.35 -14.03 7.73
CA VAL A 402 -4.33 -13.31 8.57
C VAL A 402 -4.98 -14.25 9.57
N ALA A 403 -5.35 -15.47 9.15
CA ALA A 403 -5.91 -16.48 10.05
C ALA A 403 -4.94 -16.83 11.19
N VAL A 404 -3.65 -17.01 10.88
CA VAL A 404 -2.62 -17.25 11.90
C VAL A 404 -2.46 -16.04 12.82
N ARG A 405 -2.41 -14.81 12.28
CA ARG A 405 -2.36 -13.57 13.07
C ARG A 405 -3.52 -13.49 14.07
N LYS A 406 -4.75 -13.70 13.60
CA LYS A 406 -5.97 -13.65 14.42
C LYS A 406 -5.98 -14.77 15.48
N ALA A 407 -5.59 -16.00 15.13
CA ALA A 407 -5.54 -17.13 16.05
C ALA A 407 -4.49 -16.96 17.17
N VAL A 408 -3.36 -16.35 16.86
CA VAL A 408 -2.33 -15.99 17.85
C VAL A 408 -2.79 -14.79 18.69
N GLY A 409 -3.70 -13.96 18.18
CA GLY A 409 -4.20 -12.77 18.85
C GLY A 409 -3.21 -11.61 18.81
N ILE A 410 -2.55 -11.40 17.66
CA ILE A 410 -1.66 -10.26 17.45
C ILE A 410 -2.50 -9.00 17.28
N THR A 411 -2.13 -7.94 18.00
CA THR A 411 -2.79 -6.62 17.95
C THR A 411 -1.80 -5.53 17.53
N ASN A 412 -2.31 -4.32 17.36
CA ASN A 412 -1.47 -3.16 17.10
C ASN A 412 -0.49 -2.83 18.24
N MET A 413 -0.69 -3.36 19.44
CA MET A 413 0.19 -3.14 20.60
C MET A 413 1.11 -4.34 20.91
N SER A 414 1.04 -5.43 20.16
CA SER A 414 1.89 -6.61 20.36
C SER A 414 3.38 -6.26 20.32
N VAL A 415 4.20 -7.06 21.02
CA VAL A 415 5.63 -6.78 21.17
C VAL A 415 6.45 -7.71 20.28
N PRO A 416 7.19 -7.17 19.30
CA PRO A 416 8.09 -7.95 18.48
C PRO A 416 9.47 -8.09 19.16
N THR A 417 10.11 -9.24 18.96
CA THR A 417 11.48 -9.50 19.41
C THR A 417 12.28 -10.11 18.27
N ASN A 418 13.40 -9.53 17.92
CA ASN A 418 14.32 -10.11 16.94
C ASN A 418 14.93 -11.40 17.50
N MET A 419 14.82 -12.50 16.78
CA MET A 419 15.36 -13.81 17.14
C MET A 419 16.62 -14.16 16.36
N ALA A 420 16.73 -13.68 15.10
CA ALA A 420 17.91 -13.84 14.26
C ALA A 420 17.88 -12.84 13.11
N SER A 421 19.04 -12.38 12.68
CA SER A 421 19.20 -11.42 11.59
C SER A 421 20.49 -11.68 10.82
N ASN A 422 20.37 -11.95 9.53
CA ASN A 422 21.48 -12.02 8.60
C ASN A 422 20.99 -11.67 7.18
N LYS A 423 21.86 -11.69 6.18
CA LYS A 423 21.46 -11.37 4.80
C LYS A 423 20.39 -12.29 4.24
N ASP A 424 20.47 -13.58 4.60
CA ASP A 424 19.63 -14.62 4.02
C ASP A 424 18.23 -14.70 4.62
N TYR A 425 18.09 -14.28 5.90
CA TYR A 425 16.79 -14.24 6.58
C TYR A 425 16.77 -13.29 7.79
N TYR A 426 15.55 -12.89 8.15
CA TYR A 426 15.22 -12.22 9.40
C TYR A 426 14.14 -13.01 10.13
N ALA A 427 14.36 -13.31 11.40
CA ALA A 427 13.41 -14.02 12.25
C ALA A 427 12.92 -13.11 13.38
N VAL A 428 11.60 -12.94 13.50
CA VAL A 428 10.97 -12.13 14.54
C VAL A 428 9.90 -12.92 15.26
N GLN A 429 9.95 -12.92 16.60
CA GLN A 429 8.87 -13.40 17.45
C GLN A 429 7.93 -12.26 17.79
N VAL A 430 6.62 -12.49 17.70
CA VAL A 430 5.61 -11.53 18.16
C VAL A 430 4.68 -12.23 19.15
N VAL A 431 4.45 -11.57 20.27
CA VAL A 431 3.58 -12.09 21.34
C VAL A 431 2.16 -11.58 21.12
N GLY A 432 1.22 -12.50 21.04
CA GLY A 432 -0.21 -12.22 20.95
C GLY A 432 -0.92 -12.41 22.30
N SER A 433 -2.22 -12.73 22.26
CA SER A 433 -3.02 -12.98 23.44
C SER A 433 -2.65 -14.31 24.12
N ASP A 434 -2.91 -14.41 25.43
CA ASP A 434 -2.75 -15.64 26.22
C ASP A 434 -1.34 -16.27 26.10
N ASN A 435 -0.30 -15.44 25.96
CA ASN A 435 1.07 -15.90 25.72
C ASN A 435 1.28 -16.74 24.45
N LYS A 436 0.33 -16.77 23.54
CA LYS A 436 0.54 -17.34 22.21
C LYS A 436 1.57 -16.52 21.48
N LYS A 437 2.35 -17.16 20.64
CA LYS A 437 3.45 -16.49 19.92
C LYS A 437 3.48 -16.91 18.47
N LEU A 438 3.77 -15.95 17.61
CA LEU A 438 4.13 -16.15 16.21
C LEU A 438 5.62 -15.92 16.05
N LEU A 439 6.32 -16.84 15.40
CA LEU A 439 7.67 -16.64 14.89
C LEU A 439 7.58 -16.58 13.36
N CYS A 440 7.81 -15.39 12.83
CA CYS A 440 7.87 -15.13 11.41
C CYS A 440 9.33 -15.13 10.97
N VAL A 441 9.63 -15.91 9.95
CA VAL A 441 10.94 -15.93 9.29
C VAL A 441 10.73 -15.54 7.84
N VAL A 442 11.41 -14.49 7.40
CA VAL A 442 11.35 -14.00 6.01
C VAL A 442 12.75 -13.92 5.42
N GLY A 443 12.87 -14.20 4.15
CA GLY A 443 14.14 -14.11 3.42
C GLY A 443 14.41 -15.27 2.49
N THR A 444 15.40 -15.10 1.62
CA THR A 444 15.75 -16.06 0.56
C THR A 444 16.05 -17.47 1.08
N LYS A 445 16.50 -17.58 2.35
CA LYS A 445 16.72 -18.86 3.03
C LYS A 445 15.84 -19.06 4.27
N ALA A 446 14.65 -18.46 4.30
CA ALA A 446 13.73 -18.62 5.41
C ALA A 446 13.42 -20.10 5.74
N SER A 447 13.32 -20.95 4.73
CA SER A 447 13.10 -22.40 4.88
C SER A 447 14.22 -23.16 5.59
N SER A 448 15.45 -22.61 5.60
CA SER A 448 16.60 -23.22 6.27
C SER A 448 16.67 -22.90 7.78
N TYR A 449 15.86 -21.95 8.25
CA TYR A 449 15.83 -21.58 9.66
C TYR A 449 15.22 -22.70 10.51
N THR A 450 15.92 -23.03 11.59
CA THR A 450 15.45 -23.99 12.58
C THR A 450 15.25 -23.28 13.92
N PRO A 451 14.01 -23.21 14.45
CA PRO A 451 13.79 -22.65 15.78
C PRO A 451 14.57 -23.40 16.88
N ALA A 452 15.09 -22.65 17.86
CA ALA A 452 15.92 -23.21 18.95
C ALA A 452 15.16 -24.15 19.90
N SER A 453 13.84 -24.19 19.85
CA SER A 453 12.99 -25.03 20.72
C SER A 453 11.98 -25.83 19.90
N SER A 454 11.78 -27.08 20.27
CA SER A 454 10.75 -27.97 19.71
C SER A 454 9.31 -27.54 20.07
N ALA A 455 9.15 -26.58 20.98
CA ALA A 455 7.85 -25.97 21.28
C ALA A 455 7.31 -25.12 20.11
N TRP A 456 8.15 -24.71 19.17
CA TRP A 456 7.73 -24.05 17.95
C TRP A 456 7.19 -25.07 16.95
N LYS A 457 5.96 -24.89 16.51
CA LYS A 457 5.31 -25.72 15.50
C LYS A 457 5.17 -24.95 14.21
N LYS A 458 5.67 -25.49 13.09
CA LYS A 458 5.45 -24.92 11.76
C LYS A 458 3.97 -24.95 11.43
N VAL A 459 3.41 -23.83 10.95
CA VAL A 459 1.98 -23.71 10.61
C VAL A 459 1.76 -23.47 9.12
N ILE A 460 2.42 -22.47 8.55
CA ILE A 460 2.37 -22.18 7.10
C ILE A 460 3.76 -21.80 6.58
N SER A 461 3.96 -21.96 5.29
CA SER A 461 5.17 -21.47 4.60
C SER A 461 4.87 -21.26 3.13
N GLY A 462 5.65 -20.42 2.49
CA GLY A 462 5.60 -20.16 1.06
C GLY A 462 6.92 -19.57 0.56
N TYR A 463 6.87 -18.88 -0.57
CA TYR A 463 8.05 -18.29 -1.16
C TYR A 463 8.69 -17.27 -0.23
N HIS A 464 9.88 -17.57 0.24
CA HIS A 464 10.72 -16.77 1.12
C HIS A 464 10.13 -16.42 2.48
N TYR A 465 9.16 -17.21 3.00
CA TYR A 465 8.66 -17.07 4.36
C TYR A 465 8.29 -18.40 5.03
N VAL A 466 8.36 -18.41 6.35
CA VAL A 466 7.85 -19.50 7.20
C VAL A 466 7.26 -18.90 8.47
N TYR A 467 6.09 -19.38 8.88
CA TYR A 467 5.48 -19.11 10.18
C TYR A 467 5.54 -20.33 11.08
N TYR A 468 5.96 -20.09 12.31
CA TYR A 468 5.86 -21.05 13.41
C TYR A 468 5.01 -20.44 14.51
N VAL A 469 4.27 -21.28 15.24
CA VAL A 469 3.47 -20.86 16.39
C VAL A 469 3.93 -21.59 17.64
N GLN A 470 3.70 -20.97 18.80
CA GLN A 470 3.89 -21.55 20.12
C GLN A 470 2.72 -21.15 21.02
N GLY A 471 2.26 -22.06 21.88
CA GLY A 471 1.11 -21.84 22.77
C GLY A 471 -0.25 -22.04 22.08
N ILE A 472 -0.24 -22.51 20.84
CA ILE A 472 -1.41 -22.95 20.08
C ILE A 472 -0.97 -24.08 19.13
N GLU A 473 -1.82 -25.10 18.96
CA GLU A 473 -1.55 -26.16 17.98
C GLU A 473 -1.96 -25.71 16.57
N PRO A 474 -1.16 -26.01 15.53
CA PRO A 474 -1.51 -25.66 14.14
C PRO A 474 -2.89 -26.16 13.70
N SER A 475 -3.30 -27.35 14.17
CA SER A 475 -4.61 -27.93 13.88
C SER A 475 -5.79 -27.20 14.51
N ALA A 476 -5.55 -26.33 15.49
CA ALA A 476 -6.57 -25.48 16.10
C ALA A 476 -6.76 -24.14 15.34
N ILE A 477 -5.96 -23.89 14.31
CA ILE A 477 -6.07 -22.70 13.47
C ILE A 477 -6.86 -23.06 12.21
N THR A 478 -8.07 -22.55 12.11
CA THR A 478 -8.89 -22.73 10.91
C THR A 478 -8.35 -21.85 9.80
N MET A 479 -7.81 -22.46 8.76
CA MET A 479 -7.45 -21.75 7.54
C MET A 479 -8.71 -21.49 6.71
N PRO A 480 -8.92 -20.27 6.18
CA PRO A 480 -10.07 -20.01 5.34
C PRO A 480 -9.91 -20.75 4.01
N GLU A 481 -10.99 -21.40 3.58
CA GLU A 481 -11.15 -21.80 2.19
C GLU A 481 -11.85 -20.63 1.48
N LEU A 482 -11.08 -19.86 0.77
CA LEU A 482 -11.67 -18.82 -0.06
C LEU A 482 -12.49 -19.53 -1.15
N PRO A 483 -13.67 -18.98 -1.54
CA PRO A 483 -14.35 -19.45 -2.72
C PRO A 483 -13.28 -19.55 -3.81
N GLU A 484 -13.19 -20.70 -4.51
CA GLU A 484 -12.40 -20.74 -5.73
C GLU A 484 -12.82 -19.49 -6.46
N SER A 485 -11.92 -18.50 -6.49
CA SER A 485 -12.24 -17.31 -7.25
C SER A 485 -12.64 -17.85 -8.60
N GLU A 486 -13.89 -17.59 -8.98
CA GLU A 486 -14.12 -17.26 -10.37
C GLU A 486 -13.28 -16.00 -10.60
N GLN A 487 -11.92 -16.15 -10.52
CA GLN A 487 -11.13 -15.40 -11.45
C GLN A 487 -11.94 -15.51 -12.71
N PRO A 488 -12.27 -14.43 -13.45
CA PRO A 488 -12.47 -14.67 -14.83
C PRO A 488 -11.24 -15.51 -15.11
N GLN A 489 -11.42 -16.84 -15.18
CA GLN A 489 -10.50 -17.64 -15.87
C GLN A 489 -10.36 -16.85 -17.16
N GLN A 490 -9.34 -15.99 -17.19
CA GLN A 490 -8.60 -15.95 -18.40
C GLN A 490 -8.14 -17.39 -18.43
N ASP A 491 -9.12 -18.19 -18.88
CA ASP A 491 -8.94 -19.57 -19.24
C ASP A 491 -7.72 -19.47 -20.10
N SER A 492 -6.55 -19.80 -19.51
CA SER A 492 -5.33 -19.84 -20.30
C SER A 492 -5.56 -20.85 -21.42
N GLY A 493 -6.72 -21.53 -21.36
CA GLY A 493 -7.08 -22.59 -22.24
C GLY A 493 -5.98 -23.64 -22.32
N PHE A 494 -5.12 -23.72 -21.26
CA PHE A 494 -4.06 -24.70 -21.25
C PHE A 494 -4.67 -26.09 -21.29
N VAL A 495 -4.54 -26.72 -22.44
CA VAL A 495 -5.09 -28.05 -22.76
C VAL A 495 -4.05 -29.17 -22.69
N GLY A 496 -2.86 -28.84 -22.18
CA GLY A 496 -1.70 -29.73 -22.11
C GLY A 496 -0.55 -29.27 -23.00
N ILE A 497 0.64 -29.85 -22.79
CA ILE A 497 1.82 -29.54 -23.60
C ILE A 497 1.66 -30.17 -24.99
N PRO A 498 1.65 -29.38 -26.09
CA PRO A 498 1.51 -29.93 -27.43
C PRO A 498 2.65 -30.88 -27.78
N ALA A 499 2.34 -31.96 -28.47
CA ALA A 499 3.31 -33.01 -28.86
C ALA A 499 4.46 -32.48 -29.77
N PHE A 500 4.26 -31.36 -30.45
CA PHE A 500 5.32 -30.74 -31.26
C PHE A 500 6.40 -29.99 -30.42
N CYS A 501 6.16 -29.80 -29.13
CA CYS A 501 7.19 -29.25 -28.22
C CYS A 501 8.21 -30.33 -27.94
N THR A 502 9.44 -30.14 -28.38
CA THR A 502 10.54 -31.11 -28.19
C THR A 502 11.81 -30.39 -27.73
N VAL A 503 12.56 -31.05 -26.83
CA VAL A 503 13.88 -30.60 -26.35
C VAL A 503 14.95 -31.46 -27.00
N GLY A 504 15.93 -30.83 -27.67
CA GLY A 504 17.07 -31.50 -28.27
C GLY A 504 18.08 -31.98 -27.21
N HIS A 505 18.93 -32.91 -27.56
CA HIS A 505 19.98 -33.40 -26.67
C HIS A 505 20.95 -32.26 -26.26
N GLY A 506 21.03 -31.98 -24.97
CA GLY A 506 21.88 -30.90 -24.44
C GLY A 506 21.36 -29.48 -24.71
N GLU A 507 20.15 -29.34 -25.24
CA GLU A 507 19.54 -28.04 -25.53
C GLU A 507 19.04 -27.39 -24.21
N ILE A 508 19.32 -26.10 -24.06
CA ILE A 508 18.74 -25.26 -23.02
C ILE A 508 17.66 -24.42 -23.68
N CYS A 509 16.39 -24.68 -23.37
CA CYS A 509 15.26 -24.01 -24.01
C CYS A 509 14.06 -23.86 -23.07
N ALA A 510 13.13 -22.99 -23.47
CA ALA A 510 11.85 -22.83 -22.85
C ALA A 510 10.76 -22.62 -23.92
N PHE A 511 9.54 -22.99 -23.60
CA PHE A 511 8.37 -22.84 -24.46
C PHE A 511 7.40 -21.83 -23.83
N PHE A 512 6.79 -21.00 -24.66
CA PHE A 512 5.81 -20.03 -24.22
C PHE A 512 4.55 -20.10 -25.08
N GLU A 513 3.43 -20.41 -24.45
CA GLU A 513 2.11 -20.34 -25.04
C GLU A 513 1.57 -18.92 -24.86
N ALA A 514 1.60 -18.14 -25.94
CA ALA A 514 1.22 -16.74 -25.93
C ALA A 514 -0.29 -16.58 -26.18
N PRO A 515 -0.99 -15.81 -25.33
CA PRO A 515 -2.36 -15.39 -25.62
C PRO A 515 -2.46 -14.70 -26.99
N THR A 516 -3.58 -14.83 -27.66
CA THR A 516 -3.81 -14.20 -28.98
C THR A 516 -3.63 -12.67 -28.95
N SER A 517 -3.89 -12.05 -27.80
CA SER A 517 -3.68 -10.60 -27.57
C SER A 517 -2.21 -10.16 -27.58
N TRP A 518 -1.24 -11.09 -27.43
CA TRP A 518 0.19 -10.76 -27.40
C TRP A 518 0.80 -10.64 -28.80
N GLY A 519 0.00 -10.82 -29.85
CA GLY A 519 0.43 -10.65 -31.22
C GLY A 519 1.18 -11.85 -31.80
N SER A 520 2.06 -11.58 -32.77
CA SER A 520 2.76 -12.62 -33.53
C SER A 520 4.26 -12.71 -33.25
N LYS A 521 4.79 -11.84 -32.39
CA LYS A 521 6.19 -11.79 -32.02
C LYS A 521 6.32 -11.79 -30.52
N ILE A 522 7.08 -12.77 -30.00
CA ILE A 522 7.40 -12.90 -28.59
C ILE A 522 8.91 -12.83 -28.46
N ASN A 523 9.37 -11.98 -27.54
CA ASN A 523 10.77 -11.93 -27.15
C ASN A 523 10.98 -12.61 -25.79
N THR A 524 12.18 -13.10 -25.58
CA THR A 524 12.61 -13.73 -24.34
C THR A 524 13.74 -12.92 -23.72
N TRP A 525 13.60 -12.64 -22.46
CA TRP A 525 14.63 -12.05 -21.60
C TRP A 525 14.98 -13.04 -20.51
N ALA A 526 16.24 -13.42 -20.42
CA ALA A 526 16.70 -14.41 -19.45
C ALA A 526 18.01 -13.94 -18.80
N TRP A 527 18.21 -14.28 -17.52
CA TRP A 527 19.38 -13.81 -16.76
C TRP A 527 19.79 -14.77 -15.64
N MET A 528 21.05 -14.68 -15.23
CA MET A 528 21.58 -15.30 -14.02
C MET A 528 21.29 -14.42 -12.80
N ASN A 529 21.10 -15.00 -11.64
CA ASN A 529 20.94 -14.25 -10.39
C ASN A 529 22.12 -13.31 -10.16
N GLY A 530 21.81 -12.00 -10.04
CA GLY A 530 22.82 -10.96 -9.89
C GLY A 530 23.49 -10.49 -11.18
N GLY A 531 23.13 -11.04 -12.34
CA GLY A 531 23.60 -10.63 -13.67
C GLY A 531 22.58 -9.79 -14.44
N ASP A 532 23.04 -9.21 -15.54
CA ASP A 532 22.18 -8.49 -16.50
C ASP A 532 21.67 -9.46 -17.58
N GLY A 533 20.38 -9.34 -17.92
CA GLY A 533 19.79 -10.12 -19.00
C GLY A 533 20.41 -9.81 -20.37
N ALA A 534 20.86 -8.58 -20.62
CA ALA A 534 21.58 -8.24 -21.85
C ALA A 534 22.88 -9.02 -22.03
N GLU A 535 23.60 -9.32 -20.94
CA GLU A 535 24.80 -10.14 -20.96
C GLU A 535 24.48 -11.60 -21.29
N TYR A 536 23.34 -12.09 -20.80
CA TYR A 536 22.93 -13.47 -21.01
C TYR A 536 22.35 -13.68 -22.41
N VAL A 537 21.37 -12.89 -22.83
CA VAL A 537 20.71 -13.07 -24.14
C VAL A 537 21.47 -12.40 -25.30
N GLY A 538 22.48 -11.56 -25.02
CA GLY A 538 23.34 -10.91 -26.02
C GLY A 538 22.71 -9.72 -26.75
N THR A 539 21.61 -9.17 -26.24
CA THR A 539 20.94 -7.99 -26.78
C THR A 539 20.23 -7.21 -25.66
N ALA A 540 19.94 -5.92 -25.90
CA ALA A 540 19.18 -5.10 -24.98
C ALA A 540 17.71 -5.56 -24.88
N TRP A 541 17.03 -5.12 -23.82
CA TRP A 541 15.56 -5.27 -23.72
C TRP A 541 14.86 -4.81 -25.02
N PRO A 542 13.87 -5.52 -25.53
CA PRO A 542 13.08 -6.59 -24.93
C PRO A 542 13.65 -8.01 -25.06
N GLY A 543 14.87 -8.21 -25.47
CA GLY A 543 15.52 -9.51 -25.56
C GLY A 543 15.51 -10.12 -26.95
N VAL A 544 15.65 -11.44 -27.01
CA VAL A 544 15.74 -12.21 -28.25
C VAL A 544 14.38 -12.72 -28.67
N GLU A 545 14.03 -12.57 -29.95
CA GLU A 545 12.78 -13.11 -30.51
C GLU A 545 12.77 -14.66 -30.42
N ALA A 546 11.72 -15.22 -29.83
CA ALA A 546 11.47 -16.65 -29.76
C ALA A 546 10.82 -17.15 -31.06
N ASN A 547 11.15 -18.37 -31.47
CA ASN A 547 10.63 -18.97 -32.70
C ASN A 547 9.21 -19.51 -32.48
N MET A 548 8.24 -19.08 -33.28
CA MET A 548 6.92 -19.74 -33.32
C MET A 548 7.06 -21.15 -33.85
N ILE A 549 6.61 -22.14 -33.09
CA ILE A 549 6.75 -23.57 -33.44
C ILE A 549 5.42 -24.27 -33.71
N GLY A 550 4.29 -23.66 -33.39
CA GLY A 550 2.97 -24.24 -33.64
C GLY A 550 1.84 -23.48 -32.95
N THR A 551 0.68 -24.05 -32.98
CA THR A 551 -0.54 -23.56 -32.32
C THR A 551 -1.06 -24.66 -31.42
N ALA A 552 -1.34 -24.37 -30.16
CA ALA A 552 -1.97 -25.27 -29.21
C ALA A 552 -3.46 -25.48 -29.55
N ASP A 553 -4.09 -26.53 -29.00
CA ASP A 553 -5.48 -26.90 -29.30
C ASP A 553 -6.51 -25.81 -28.90
N ASN A 554 -6.13 -24.92 -28.00
CA ASN A 554 -6.92 -23.73 -27.61
C ASN A 554 -6.76 -22.53 -28.57
N GLY A 555 -5.97 -22.67 -29.64
CA GLY A 555 -5.73 -21.61 -30.62
C GLY A 555 -4.58 -20.64 -30.27
N ASN A 556 -3.96 -20.77 -29.12
CA ASN A 556 -2.80 -19.96 -28.72
C ASN A 556 -1.56 -20.38 -29.50
N LYS A 557 -0.71 -19.39 -29.86
CA LYS A 557 0.57 -19.64 -30.53
C LYS A 557 1.61 -20.09 -29.51
N VAL A 558 2.40 -21.09 -29.87
CA VAL A 558 3.49 -21.60 -29.06
C VAL A 558 4.83 -21.17 -29.65
N PHE A 559 5.66 -20.57 -28.80
CA PHE A 559 6.98 -20.08 -29.16
C PHE A 559 8.04 -20.88 -28.39
N LYS A 560 9.17 -21.12 -29.04
CA LYS A 560 10.33 -21.75 -28.41
C LYS A 560 11.50 -20.77 -28.41
N TRP A 561 12.06 -20.55 -27.23
CA TRP A 561 13.35 -19.89 -27.08
C TRP A 561 14.42 -20.93 -26.79
N THR A 562 15.60 -20.79 -27.42
CA THR A 562 16.75 -21.63 -27.18
C THR A 562 17.95 -20.76 -26.82
N SER A 563 18.60 -21.10 -25.71
CA SER A 563 19.81 -20.40 -25.26
C SER A 563 21.00 -20.70 -26.17
N THR A 564 21.79 -19.67 -26.44
CA THR A 564 23.12 -19.82 -27.10
C THR A 564 24.24 -20.08 -26.09
N LYS A 565 23.93 -20.09 -24.79
CA LYS A 565 24.90 -20.31 -23.70
C LYS A 565 24.88 -21.77 -23.26
N ALA A 566 26.06 -22.25 -22.79
CA ALA A 566 26.18 -23.59 -22.24
C ALA A 566 25.61 -23.73 -20.82
N THR A 567 25.37 -22.63 -20.13
CA THR A 567 24.81 -22.58 -18.77
C THR A 567 23.38 -22.09 -18.83
N ALA A 568 22.47 -22.78 -18.17
CA ALA A 568 21.08 -22.38 -18.06
C ALA A 568 20.95 -21.07 -17.25
N PRO A 569 20.01 -20.18 -17.59
CA PRO A 569 19.73 -19.01 -16.77
C PRO A 569 18.98 -19.42 -15.49
N ASP A 570 18.90 -18.52 -14.51
CA ASP A 570 18.08 -18.74 -13.31
C ASP A 570 16.66 -18.23 -13.53
N ASN A 571 16.49 -17.21 -14.37
CA ASN A 571 15.21 -16.50 -14.53
C ASN A 571 14.90 -16.23 -16.02
N ILE A 572 13.61 -16.08 -16.30
CA ILE A 572 13.10 -15.85 -17.66
C ILE A 572 11.84 -14.97 -17.64
N ILE A 573 11.72 -14.09 -18.63
CA ILE A 573 10.51 -13.32 -18.98
C ILE A 573 10.21 -13.54 -20.46
N PHE A 574 8.92 -13.66 -20.77
CA PHE A 574 8.42 -13.54 -22.14
C PHE A 574 7.65 -12.24 -22.32
N ASN A 575 7.82 -11.57 -23.45
CA ASN A 575 7.16 -10.31 -23.72
C ASN A 575 6.78 -10.15 -25.20
N GLY A 576 5.69 -9.41 -25.47
CA GLY A 576 5.20 -9.14 -26.82
C GLY A 576 4.04 -8.17 -26.83
N SER A 577 3.97 -7.30 -27.85
CA SER A 577 2.90 -6.30 -28.05
C SER A 577 2.58 -5.45 -26.82
N GLY A 578 3.62 -5.06 -26.07
CA GLY A 578 3.46 -4.25 -24.83
C GLY A 578 3.11 -5.04 -23.58
N ASN A 579 2.88 -6.35 -23.68
CA ASN A 579 2.64 -7.25 -22.56
C ASN A 579 3.93 -7.97 -22.16
N GLN A 580 4.01 -8.40 -20.91
CA GLN A 580 5.11 -9.26 -20.42
C GLN A 580 4.60 -10.17 -19.29
N THR A 581 5.28 -11.31 -19.09
CA THR A 581 5.10 -12.14 -17.90
C THR A 581 5.76 -11.47 -16.69
N VAL A 582 5.41 -11.93 -15.49
CA VAL A 582 6.25 -11.70 -14.30
C VAL A 582 7.62 -12.36 -14.48
N ASP A 583 8.56 -12.04 -13.59
CA ASP A 583 9.83 -12.75 -13.48
C ASP A 583 9.55 -14.20 -13.07
N MET A 584 9.94 -15.15 -13.91
CA MET A 584 9.72 -16.58 -13.66
C MET A 584 11.04 -17.29 -13.47
N THR A 585 11.07 -18.28 -12.59
CA THR A 585 12.21 -19.20 -12.48
C THR A 585 12.34 -19.99 -13.78
N PHE A 586 13.53 -20.02 -14.37
CA PHE A 586 13.79 -20.84 -15.54
C PHE A 586 13.84 -22.33 -15.19
N VAL A 587 13.15 -23.13 -15.99
CA VAL A 587 13.24 -24.59 -15.98
C VAL A 587 13.60 -25.03 -17.39
N ASN A 588 14.64 -25.83 -17.56
CA ASN A 588 15.01 -26.32 -18.88
C ASN A 588 13.90 -27.22 -19.45
N GLY A 589 13.46 -26.93 -20.69
CA GLY A 589 12.29 -27.57 -21.27
C GLY A 589 10.96 -27.12 -20.67
N GLY A 590 10.94 -26.09 -19.80
CA GLY A 590 9.73 -25.55 -19.19
C GLY A 590 8.75 -25.04 -20.24
N TYR A 591 7.48 -25.41 -20.09
CA TYR A 591 6.37 -24.90 -20.86
C TYR A 591 5.60 -23.89 -20.02
N TYR A 592 5.60 -22.66 -20.45
CA TYR A 592 5.04 -21.51 -19.74
C TYR A 592 3.86 -20.92 -20.49
N ASN A 593 2.97 -20.28 -19.78
CA ASN A 593 2.04 -19.30 -20.32
C ASN A 593 2.15 -17.98 -19.53
N GLN A 594 1.21 -17.05 -19.74
CA GLN A 594 1.21 -15.75 -19.03
C GLN A 594 1.14 -15.90 -17.49
N ASP A 595 0.61 -17.01 -16.98
CA ASP A 595 0.38 -17.26 -15.55
C ASP A 595 1.54 -18.06 -14.90
N GLY A 596 2.57 -18.44 -15.67
CA GLY A 596 3.74 -19.15 -15.18
C GLY A 596 3.98 -20.52 -15.81
N LEU A 597 4.81 -21.34 -15.13
CA LEU A 597 5.18 -22.70 -15.56
C LEU A 597 3.97 -23.64 -15.48
N LYS A 598 3.68 -24.34 -16.57
CA LYS A 598 2.57 -25.30 -16.68
C LYS A 598 3.03 -26.76 -16.74
N GLY A 599 4.31 -26.99 -17.02
CA GLY A 599 4.89 -28.32 -17.08
C GLY A 599 6.28 -28.31 -17.72
N VAL A 600 6.87 -29.48 -17.90
CA VAL A 600 8.20 -29.66 -18.50
C VAL A 600 8.10 -30.65 -19.65
N VAL A 601 8.62 -30.27 -20.82
CA VAL A 601 8.62 -31.10 -22.02
C VAL A 601 9.56 -32.28 -21.83
N GLY A 602 9.06 -33.49 -22.05
CA GLY A 602 9.86 -34.71 -21.99
C GLY A 602 10.03 -35.33 -20.59
N GLN A 603 9.25 -34.89 -19.60
CA GLN A 603 9.12 -35.58 -18.31
C GLN A 603 7.81 -36.36 -18.22
#